data_343833852d36a5200784a574aad0f5e7
#
_entry.id   343833852d36a5200784a574aad0f5e7
#
_cell.length_a   1.000
_cell.length_b   1.000
_cell.length_c   1.000
_cell.angle_alpha   90.00
_cell.angle_beta   90.00
_cell.angle_gamma   90.00
#
_symmetry.space_group_name_H-M   'P 1'
#
loop_
_entity.id
_entity.type
_entity.pdbx_description
1 polymer ?
#
loop_
_entity_poly.entity_id
_entity_poly.type
_entity_poly.pdbx_seq_one_letter_code
_entity_poly.pdbx_strand_id
1 'polypeptide(L)'
;GEDAKYRLVRGVKKRVPLVVSVGGLDFIDFQVGEFPPRMDERVYMMHNANTAHIKLLPDEAEITTARFAARIEKIDYPVKLLIPTDGMRHNTRKGEVLYYKEVDDVIICQLKKIRNPNVEIITIPGNLDTKDWGIKAAHYMVDELKERGAIGDEIQY
;
A
#
# COMPACT_ATOMS: atom_id res chain seq x y z
N GLY A 1 4.75 15.46 -0.28
CA GLY A 1 4.10 16.65 -0.83
C GLY A 1 2.73 16.88 -0.20
N GLU A 2 2.15 18.07 -0.40
CA GLU A 2 0.83 18.42 0.15
C GLU A 2 -0.29 17.49 -0.31
N ASP A 3 -0.21 16.97 -1.53
CA ASP A 3 -1.20 16.04 -2.08
C ASP A 3 -1.31 14.73 -1.29
N ALA A 4 -0.28 14.32 -0.59
CA ALA A 4 -0.32 13.12 0.25
C ALA A 4 -1.30 13.26 1.45
N LYS A 5 -1.59 14.49 1.90
CA LYS A 5 -2.56 14.76 2.96
C LYS A 5 -3.97 14.32 2.60
N TYR A 6 -4.32 14.35 1.31
CA TYR A 6 -5.69 14.11 0.82
C TYR A 6 -5.86 12.72 0.21
N ARG A 7 -4.81 11.92 0.18
CA ARG A 7 -4.88 10.53 -0.30
C ARG A 7 -5.87 9.75 0.57
N LEU A 8 -6.79 9.02 -0.06
CA LEU A 8 -7.96 8.34 0.51
C LEU A 8 -9.10 9.30 0.98
N VAL A 9 -8.78 10.49 1.49
CA VAL A 9 -9.77 11.39 2.15
C VAL A 9 -10.93 11.74 1.22
N ARG A 10 -10.67 12.02 -0.05
CA ARG A 10 -11.73 12.40 -1.01
C ARG A 10 -12.68 11.25 -1.32
N GLY A 11 -12.14 10.04 -1.53
CA GLY A 11 -12.93 8.83 -1.74
C GLY A 11 -13.78 8.49 -0.52
N VAL A 12 -13.17 8.54 0.66
CA VAL A 12 -13.86 8.31 1.94
C VAL A 12 -15.01 9.30 2.15
N LYS A 13 -14.79 10.61 1.96
CA LYS A 13 -15.85 11.62 2.10
C LYS A 13 -17.02 11.41 1.15
N LYS A 14 -16.78 10.88 -0.05
CA LYS A 14 -17.81 10.57 -1.04
C LYS A 14 -18.42 9.18 -0.86
N ARG A 15 -17.90 8.38 0.09
CA ARG A 15 -18.31 6.99 0.34
C ARG A 15 -18.29 6.11 -0.92
N VAL A 16 -17.31 6.35 -1.81
CA VAL A 16 -17.15 5.50 -3.00
C VAL A 16 -16.69 4.11 -2.58
N PRO A 17 -17.02 3.04 -3.34
CA PRO A 17 -16.44 1.72 -3.13
C PRO A 17 -14.92 1.80 -3.08
N LEU A 18 -14.31 1.20 -2.06
CA LEU A 18 -12.86 1.24 -1.87
C LEU A 18 -12.28 -0.16 -1.63
N VAL A 19 -11.36 -0.54 -2.51
CA VAL A 19 -10.39 -1.60 -2.26
C VAL A 19 -9.02 -0.94 -2.22
N VAL A 20 -8.36 -1.01 -1.08
CA VAL A 20 -7.12 -0.28 -0.81
C VAL A 20 -5.96 -1.27 -0.80
N SER A 21 -4.90 -0.96 -1.52
CA SER A 21 -3.63 -1.68 -1.42
C SER A 21 -2.53 -0.79 -0.83
N VAL A 22 -1.42 -1.41 -0.44
CA VAL A 22 -0.35 -0.77 0.32
C VAL A 22 0.88 -0.40 -0.53
N GLY A 23 0.72 -0.37 -1.85
CA GLY A 23 1.81 0.01 -2.76
C GLY A 23 2.40 1.38 -2.43
N GLY A 24 3.73 1.43 -2.34
CA GLY A 24 4.47 2.66 -2.08
C GLY A 24 4.50 3.11 -0.61
N LEU A 25 4.12 2.25 0.36
CA LEU A 25 4.33 2.55 1.79
C LEU A 25 5.76 2.30 2.26
N ASP A 26 6.56 1.61 1.48
CA ASP A 26 7.86 1.06 1.86
C ASP A 26 9.05 1.84 1.32
N PHE A 27 8.83 2.87 0.53
CA PHE A 27 9.89 3.71 -0.04
C PHE A 27 9.44 5.16 -0.24
N ILE A 28 10.40 6.03 -0.46
CA ILE A 28 10.23 7.44 -0.78
C ILE A 28 10.99 7.81 -2.06
N ASP A 29 10.50 8.81 -2.77
CA ASP A 29 11.16 9.39 -3.92
C ASP A 29 11.90 10.66 -3.51
N PHE A 30 13.17 10.76 -3.90
CA PHE A 30 14.00 11.94 -3.68
C PHE A 30 14.64 12.43 -4.96
N GLN A 31 14.83 13.73 -5.07
CA GLN A 31 15.67 14.29 -6.11
C GLN A 31 17.15 13.97 -5.83
N VAL A 32 17.89 13.67 -6.89
CA VAL A 32 19.34 13.44 -6.78
C VAL A 32 20.01 14.69 -6.26
N GLY A 33 20.77 14.52 -5.18
CA GLY A 33 21.45 15.62 -4.44
C GLY A 33 20.70 16.11 -3.20
N GLU A 34 19.42 15.78 -3.02
CA GLU A 34 18.62 16.10 -1.83
C GLU A 34 18.28 14.84 -1.03
N PHE A 35 19.28 14.00 -0.76
CA PHE A 35 19.05 12.73 -0.10
C PHE A 35 18.67 12.90 1.39
N PRO A 36 17.83 11.98 1.92
CA PRO A 36 17.48 12.00 3.33
C PRO A 36 18.69 11.65 4.21
N PRO A 37 18.64 11.93 5.52
CA PRO A 37 19.67 11.49 6.44
C PRO A 37 19.78 9.95 6.49
N ARG A 38 20.89 9.44 7.01
CA ARG A 38 21.16 8.00 7.22
C ARG A 38 21.22 7.22 5.90
N MET A 39 21.76 7.81 4.82
CA MET A 39 21.87 7.14 3.52
C MET A 39 22.77 5.89 3.54
N ASP A 40 23.74 5.84 4.44
CA ASP A 40 24.62 4.72 4.71
C ASP A 40 23.90 3.46 5.25
N GLU A 41 22.72 3.66 5.85
CA GLU A 41 21.86 2.58 6.36
C GLU A 41 20.81 2.12 5.34
N ARG A 42 20.69 2.80 4.18
CA ARG A 42 19.56 2.60 3.25
C ARG A 42 19.94 1.82 2.02
N VAL A 43 19.00 1.02 1.55
CA VAL A 43 19.00 0.55 0.16
C VAL A 43 18.25 1.54 -0.72
N TYR A 44 18.83 1.82 -1.89
CA TYR A 44 18.21 2.71 -2.87
C TYR A 44 18.55 2.30 -4.29
N MET A 45 17.78 2.81 -5.24
CA MET A 45 18.07 2.67 -6.66
C MET A 45 17.75 3.97 -7.39
N MET A 46 18.46 4.23 -8.46
CA MET A 46 18.12 5.32 -9.37
C MET A 46 16.89 4.93 -10.18
N HIS A 47 15.84 5.74 -10.11
CA HIS A 47 14.66 5.59 -10.96
C HIS A 47 14.91 6.17 -12.35
N ASN A 48 15.56 7.34 -12.37
CA ASN A 48 16.02 8.04 -13.58
C ASN A 48 17.19 8.99 -13.19
N ALA A 49 17.65 9.82 -14.11
CA ALA A 49 18.77 10.74 -13.87
C ALA A 49 18.54 11.72 -12.70
N ASN A 50 17.28 12.02 -12.37
CA ASN A 50 16.92 13.07 -11.41
C ASN A 50 16.24 12.54 -10.13
N THR A 51 15.84 11.26 -10.10
CA THR A 51 15.03 10.71 -9.00
C THR A 51 15.58 9.38 -8.54
N ALA A 52 15.72 9.21 -7.24
CA ALA A 52 16.03 7.95 -6.59
C ALA A 52 14.82 7.42 -5.82
N HIS A 53 14.58 6.10 -5.89
CA HIS A 53 13.73 5.39 -4.95
C HIS A 53 14.58 4.93 -3.78
N ILE A 54 14.21 5.34 -2.58
CA ILE A 54 14.96 5.06 -1.36
C ILE A 54 14.06 4.28 -0.42
N LYS A 55 14.47 3.08 -0.04
CA LYS A 55 13.72 2.26 0.92
C LYS A 55 13.65 2.96 2.27
N LEU A 56 12.51 2.90 2.94
CA LEU A 56 12.37 3.37 4.31
C LEU A 56 13.23 2.53 5.26
N LEU A 57 13.60 3.13 6.37
CA LEU A 57 14.14 2.39 7.52
C LEU A 57 12.99 1.85 8.37
N PRO A 58 13.19 0.81 9.20
CA PRO A 58 12.13 0.21 10.00
C PRO A 58 11.36 1.19 10.88
N ASP A 59 12.06 2.12 11.54
CA ASP A 59 11.46 3.17 12.37
C ASP A 59 10.60 4.15 11.57
N GLU A 60 11.02 4.50 10.36
CA GLU A 60 10.24 5.34 9.44
C GLU A 60 9.02 4.61 8.88
N ALA A 61 9.18 3.32 8.57
CA ALA A 61 8.09 2.46 8.12
C ALA A 61 7.00 2.34 9.20
N GLU A 62 7.41 2.21 10.45
CA GLU A 62 6.47 2.20 11.58
C GLU A 62 5.65 3.49 11.65
N ILE A 63 6.30 4.66 11.62
CA ILE A 63 5.65 5.97 11.67
C ILE A 63 4.71 6.16 10.46
N THR A 64 5.20 5.84 9.26
CA THR A 64 4.44 6.03 8.02
C THR A 64 3.21 5.14 8.00
N THR A 65 3.36 3.87 8.39
CA THR A 65 2.27 2.91 8.43
C THR A 65 1.26 3.25 9.52
N ALA A 66 1.71 3.71 10.70
CA ALA A 66 0.80 4.17 11.75
C ALA A 66 -0.07 5.35 11.28
N ARG A 67 0.50 6.30 10.53
CA ARG A 67 -0.25 7.42 9.93
C ARG A 67 -1.26 6.94 8.88
N PHE A 68 -0.90 5.95 8.08
CA PHE A 68 -1.81 5.33 7.12
C PHE A 68 -2.94 4.59 7.85
N ALA A 69 -2.61 3.73 8.81
CA ALA A 69 -3.57 2.99 9.62
C ALA A 69 -4.56 3.92 10.34
N ALA A 70 -4.09 5.03 10.91
CA ALA A 70 -4.95 6.02 11.54
C ALA A 70 -5.97 6.68 10.58
N ARG A 71 -5.71 6.69 9.28
CA ARG A 71 -6.71 7.12 8.27
C ARG A 71 -7.73 6.02 7.98
N ILE A 72 -7.28 4.79 7.89
CA ILE A 72 -8.12 3.60 7.67
C ILE A 72 -9.07 3.40 8.87
N GLU A 73 -8.58 3.59 10.09
CA GLU A 73 -9.40 3.50 11.33
C GLU A 73 -10.57 4.49 11.38
N LYS A 74 -10.54 5.56 10.61
CA LYS A 74 -11.61 6.57 10.57
C LYS A 74 -12.68 6.31 9.51
N ILE A 75 -12.58 5.24 8.75
CA ILE A 75 -13.55 4.92 7.70
C ILE A 75 -14.80 4.32 8.37
N ASP A 76 -15.97 4.88 8.06
CA ASP A 76 -17.24 4.53 8.68
C ASP A 76 -18.16 3.71 7.77
N TYR A 77 -17.60 3.05 6.75
CA TYR A 77 -18.30 2.17 5.82
C TYR A 77 -17.39 1.01 5.37
N PRO A 78 -17.95 -0.09 4.86
CA PRO A 78 -17.15 -1.26 4.46
C PRO A 78 -16.08 -0.93 3.43
N VAL A 79 -14.85 -1.38 3.69
CA VAL A 79 -13.70 -1.30 2.77
C VAL A 79 -12.84 -2.56 2.90
N LYS A 80 -12.16 -2.93 1.82
CA LYS A 80 -11.20 -4.03 1.80
C LYS A 80 -9.77 -3.47 1.77
N LEU A 81 -8.92 -3.94 2.68
CA LEU A 81 -7.49 -3.60 2.73
C LEU A 81 -6.66 -4.82 2.32
N LEU A 82 -6.02 -4.74 1.15
CA LEU A 82 -5.25 -5.83 0.57
C LEU A 82 -3.77 -5.70 0.91
N ILE A 83 -3.20 -6.75 1.51
CA ILE A 83 -1.81 -6.81 1.95
C ILE A 83 -1.06 -7.89 1.15
N PRO A 84 -0.01 -7.57 0.37
CA PRO A 84 0.84 -8.55 -0.30
C PRO A 84 1.78 -9.24 0.71
N THR A 85 2.31 -10.41 0.36
CA THR A 85 3.25 -11.15 1.21
C THR A 85 4.70 -11.16 0.71
N ASP A 86 4.95 -10.70 -0.50
CA ASP A 86 6.28 -10.73 -1.13
C ASP A 86 6.62 -9.38 -1.79
N GLY A 87 6.73 -8.36 -0.95
CA GLY A 87 7.06 -7.00 -1.37
C GLY A 87 5.87 -6.22 -1.94
N MET A 88 5.96 -4.90 -1.84
CA MET A 88 4.92 -3.94 -2.19
C MET A 88 5.12 -3.34 -3.58
N ARG A 89 6.10 -3.84 -4.33
CA ARG A 89 6.48 -3.41 -5.67
C ARG A 89 7.41 -4.45 -6.31
N HIS A 90 7.54 -4.48 -7.66
CA HIS A 90 8.41 -5.44 -8.35
C HIS A 90 9.86 -5.42 -7.86
N ASN A 91 10.40 -4.24 -7.56
CA ASN A 91 11.79 -4.06 -7.12
C ASN A 91 11.99 -4.16 -5.59
N THR A 92 10.95 -4.47 -4.82
CA THR A 92 11.03 -4.71 -3.36
C THR A 92 10.79 -6.16 -2.97
N ARG A 93 10.50 -7.05 -3.92
CA ARG A 93 10.40 -8.50 -3.66
C ARG A 93 11.76 -9.11 -3.36
N LYS A 94 11.77 -10.30 -2.77
CA LYS A 94 13.00 -11.03 -2.44
C LYS A 94 13.92 -11.18 -3.65
N GLY A 95 15.18 -10.79 -3.48
CA GLY A 95 16.21 -10.82 -4.51
C GLY A 95 16.34 -9.55 -5.34
N GLU A 96 15.46 -8.59 -5.19
CA GLU A 96 15.51 -7.29 -5.88
C GLU A 96 16.26 -6.22 -5.07
N VAL A 97 16.64 -5.14 -5.75
CA VAL A 97 17.54 -4.10 -5.20
C VAL A 97 17.00 -3.37 -3.98
N LEU A 98 15.68 -3.18 -3.89
CA LEU A 98 15.04 -2.53 -2.75
C LEU A 98 14.43 -3.52 -1.75
N TYR A 99 14.82 -4.80 -1.81
CA TYR A 99 14.37 -5.77 -0.84
C TYR A 99 14.92 -5.47 0.55
N TYR A 100 14.03 -5.28 1.51
CA TYR A 100 14.37 -5.08 2.92
C TYR A 100 13.26 -5.68 3.78
N LYS A 101 13.42 -6.96 4.11
CA LYS A 101 12.38 -7.75 4.78
C LYS A 101 11.87 -7.14 6.09
N GLU A 102 12.77 -6.58 6.89
CA GLU A 102 12.40 -5.99 8.18
C GLU A 102 11.40 -4.83 8.01
N VAL A 103 11.57 -4.00 6.98
CA VAL A 103 10.63 -2.93 6.64
C VAL A 103 9.27 -3.50 6.26
N ASP A 104 9.25 -4.52 5.42
CA ASP A 104 8.00 -5.17 5.00
C ASP A 104 7.27 -5.82 6.18
N ASP A 105 8.02 -6.49 7.07
CA ASP A 105 7.48 -7.11 8.29
C ASP A 105 6.86 -6.05 9.24
N VAL A 106 7.53 -4.92 9.43
CA VAL A 106 7.01 -3.80 10.24
C VAL A 106 5.70 -3.28 9.66
N ILE A 107 5.65 -3.03 8.35
CA ILE A 107 4.43 -2.54 7.68
C ILE A 107 3.29 -3.54 7.85
N ILE A 108 3.52 -4.81 7.51
CA ILE A 108 2.49 -5.86 7.60
C ILE A 108 1.99 -6.01 9.05
N CYS A 109 2.91 -6.01 10.02
CA CYS A 109 2.57 -6.13 11.43
C CYS A 109 1.68 -4.95 11.90
N GLN A 110 2.03 -3.72 11.52
CA GLN A 110 1.26 -2.53 11.88
C GLN A 110 -0.14 -2.54 11.24
N LEU A 111 -0.24 -2.90 9.97
CA LEU A 111 -1.54 -2.97 9.27
C LEU A 111 -2.48 -4.02 9.89
N LYS A 112 -1.95 -5.15 10.34
CA LYS A 112 -2.72 -6.19 11.04
C LYS A 112 -3.24 -5.77 12.42
N LYS A 113 -2.77 -4.65 12.97
CA LYS A 113 -3.27 -4.08 14.23
C LYS A 113 -4.53 -3.23 14.07
N ILE A 114 -4.94 -2.90 12.85
CA ILE A 114 -6.19 -2.17 12.57
C ILE A 114 -7.36 -2.95 13.17
N ARG A 115 -8.25 -2.26 13.88
CA ARG A 115 -9.41 -2.84 14.60
C ARG A 115 -10.76 -2.28 14.14
N ASN A 116 -10.76 -1.44 13.11
CA ASN A 116 -11.99 -0.89 12.57
C ASN A 116 -12.89 -2.03 12.02
N PRO A 117 -14.11 -2.23 12.55
CA PRO A 117 -15.01 -3.29 12.11
C PRO A 117 -15.48 -3.15 10.67
N ASN A 118 -15.35 -1.97 10.07
CA ASN A 118 -15.66 -1.74 8.67
C ASN A 118 -14.52 -2.12 7.73
N VAL A 119 -13.36 -2.53 8.24
CA VAL A 119 -12.16 -2.83 7.45
C VAL A 119 -11.91 -4.33 7.43
N GLU A 120 -12.15 -4.95 6.28
CA GLU A 120 -11.74 -6.32 6.03
C GLU A 120 -10.27 -6.33 5.58
N ILE A 121 -9.40 -6.96 6.39
CA ILE A 121 -7.97 -7.11 6.07
C ILE A 121 -7.76 -8.43 5.34
N ILE A 122 -7.33 -8.37 4.09
CA ILE A 122 -7.14 -9.52 3.23
C ILE A 122 -5.66 -9.63 2.87
N THR A 123 -5.04 -10.76 3.21
CA THR A 123 -3.66 -11.06 2.81
C THR A 123 -3.68 -11.84 1.51
N ILE A 124 -3.05 -11.30 0.48
CA ILE A 124 -2.93 -11.93 -0.84
C ILE A 124 -1.50 -12.41 -1.03
N PRO A 125 -1.26 -13.74 -1.22
CA PRO A 125 0.08 -14.26 -1.52
C PRO A 125 0.67 -13.65 -2.77
N GLY A 126 1.97 -13.36 -2.72
CA GLY A 126 2.74 -12.83 -3.83
C GLY A 126 3.06 -11.35 -3.74
N ASN A 127 3.69 -10.85 -4.79
CA ASN A 127 4.08 -9.45 -4.92
C ASN A 127 2.94 -8.64 -5.56
N LEU A 128 2.67 -7.47 -5.02
CA LEU A 128 1.60 -6.56 -5.43
C LEU A 128 1.66 -6.19 -6.93
N ASP A 129 2.85 -6.17 -7.52
CA ASP A 129 3.06 -5.73 -8.90
C ASP A 129 3.03 -6.90 -9.91
N THR A 130 2.45 -8.03 -9.53
CA THR A 130 2.25 -9.16 -10.43
C THR A 130 0.84 -9.17 -11.03
N LYS A 131 0.74 -9.73 -12.25
CA LYS A 131 -0.55 -9.88 -12.93
C LYS A 131 -1.57 -10.64 -12.08
N ASP A 132 -1.17 -11.75 -11.47
CA ASP A 132 -2.07 -12.59 -10.68
C ASP A 132 -2.58 -11.87 -9.43
N TRP A 133 -1.73 -11.07 -8.79
CA TRP A 133 -2.12 -10.24 -7.66
C TRP A 133 -3.11 -9.16 -8.10
N GLY A 134 -2.83 -8.50 -9.23
CA GLY A 134 -3.71 -7.48 -9.82
C GLY A 134 -5.09 -8.03 -10.19
N ILE A 135 -5.16 -9.24 -10.76
CA ILE A 135 -6.43 -9.93 -11.07
C ILE A 135 -7.22 -10.17 -9.78
N LYS A 136 -6.59 -10.71 -8.73
CA LYS A 136 -7.27 -10.92 -7.44
C LYS A 136 -7.78 -9.62 -6.84
N ALA A 137 -6.98 -8.56 -6.88
CA ALA A 137 -7.41 -7.24 -6.39
C ALA A 137 -8.60 -6.68 -7.18
N ALA A 138 -8.64 -6.89 -8.50
CA ALA A 138 -9.77 -6.52 -9.34
C ALA A 138 -11.04 -7.30 -8.99
N HIS A 139 -10.92 -8.60 -8.71
CA HIS A 139 -12.06 -9.42 -8.24
C HIS A 139 -12.67 -8.85 -6.96
N TYR A 140 -11.87 -8.51 -5.97
CA TYR A 140 -12.38 -7.87 -4.74
C TYR A 140 -13.10 -6.54 -5.00
N MET A 141 -12.67 -5.76 -6.01
CA MET A 141 -13.37 -4.54 -6.39
C MET A 141 -14.71 -4.86 -7.08
N VAL A 142 -14.75 -5.84 -7.97
CA VAL A 142 -15.99 -6.26 -8.63
C VAL A 142 -17.01 -6.77 -7.59
N ASP A 143 -16.57 -7.61 -6.65
CA ASP A 143 -17.41 -8.10 -5.57
C ASP A 143 -17.96 -6.95 -4.71
N GLU A 144 -17.13 -5.99 -4.33
CA GLU A 144 -17.55 -4.79 -3.58
C GLU A 144 -18.59 -3.96 -4.36
N LEU A 145 -18.45 -3.84 -5.68
CA LEU A 145 -19.40 -3.13 -6.54
C LEU A 145 -20.73 -3.87 -6.65
N LYS A 146 -20.74 -5.21 -6.73
CA LYS A 146 -21.93 -6.04 -6.71
C LYS A 146 -22.66 -5.94 -5.37
N GLU A 147 -21.95 -6.11 -4.26
CA GLU A 147 -22.48 -6.01 -2.91
C GLU A 147 -23.19 -4.66 -2.65
N ARG A 148 -22.73 -3.60 -3.30
CA ARG A 148 -23.37 -2.27 -3.24
C ARG A 148 -24.44 -2.03 -4.29
N GLY A 149 -24.72 -3.00 -5.17
CA GLY A 149 -25.65 -2.84 -6.27
C GLY A 149 -25.23 -1.80 -7.31
N ALA A 150 -23.92 -1.48 -7.39
CA ALA A 150 -23.39 -0.55 -8.37
C ALA A 150 -23.21 -1.18 -9.76
N ILE A 151 -23.13 -2.51 -9.82
CA ILE A 151 -23.12 -3.32 -11.05
C ILE A 151 -23.99 -4.56 -10.83
N GLY A 152 -24.49 -5.14 -11.93
CA GLY A 152 -25.31 -6.37 -11.88
C GLY A 152 -24.48 -7.64 -11.70
N ASP A 153 -25.13 -8.73 -11.30
CA ASP A 153 -24.50 -10.04 -11.10
C ASP A 153 -24.05 -10.72 -12.39
N GLU A 154 -24.59 -10.26 -13.53
CA GLU A 154 -24.24 -10.75 -14.87
C GLU A 154 -22.79 -10.45 -15.28
N ILE A 155 -22.11 -9.48 -14.62
CA ILE A 155 -20.71 -9.18 -14.88
C ILE A 155 -19.84 -10.31 -14.32
N GLN A 156 -19.29 -11.11 -15.24
CA GLN A 156 -18.34 -12.19 -14.96
C GLN A 156 -16.91 -11.73 -15.30
N TYR A 157 -15.90 -12.27 -14.61
CA TYR A 157 -14.47 -11.99 -14.77
C TYR A 157 -13.62 -13.25 -14.75
#